data_2aff389e32176ecc509745fb993978c3
#
_entry.id   2aff389e32176ecc509745fb993978c3
#
_cell.length_a   1.000
_cell.length_b   1.000
_cell.length_c   1.000
_cell.angle_alpha   90.00
_cell.angle_beta   90.00
_cell.angle_gamma   90.00
#
_symmetry.space_group_name_H-M   'P 1'
#
loop_
_entity.id
_entity.type
_entity.pdbx_description
1 polymer ?
#
loop_
_entity_poly.entity_id
_entity_poly.type
_entity_poly.pdbx_seq_one_letter_code
_entity_poly.pdbx_strand_id
1 'polypeptide(L)'
;MLADEGFKATATRVTFFLLRVVSGLLFFHAGAMKLLGWFGGMPGNQPSPPPLTSQVGIAGILELFGGILIMLGLLTRPVAFILSGEMAVAYWQFHAPNGTWPIQNRGEAAVLLCFIFLYMAAHGGGDWSVDALIRRRLKRTPV
;
A
#
# COMPACT_ATOMS: atom_id res chain seq x y z
N MET A 1 -7.40 -31.80 15.41
CA MET A 1 -8.43 -30.98 14.73
C MET A 1 -8.50 -29.57 15.30
N LEU A 2 -8.86 -29.35 16.59
CA LEU A 2 -8.93 -27.99 17.19
C LEU A 2 -7.57 -27.22 17.24
N ALA A 3 -6.45 -27.92 17.47
CA ALA A 3 -5.12 -27.32 17.49
C ALA A 3 -4.69 -26.83 16.08
N ASP A 4 -5.09 -27.54 15.03
CA ASP A 4 -4.81 -27.19 13.64
C ASP A 4 -5.58 -25.94 13.21
N GLU A 5 -6.83 -25.78 13.62
CA GLU A 5 -7.64 -24.59 13.34
C GLU A 5 -7.08 -23.36 14.06
N GLY A 6 -6.63 -23.50 15.31
CA GLY A 6 -5.99 -22.41 16.04
C GLY A 6 -4.67 -21.95 15.39
N PHE A 7 -3.86 -22.90 14.94
CA PHE A 7 -2.62 -22.61 14.22
C PHE A 7 -2.88 -21.88 12.89
N LYS A 8 -3.80 -22.38 12.08
CA LYS A 8 -4.17 -21.75 10.80
C LYS A 8 -4.66 -20.32 10.98
N ALA A 9 -5.54 -20.09 11.97
CA ALA A 9 -6.05 -18.76 12.26
C ALA A 9 -4.93 -17.80 12.68
N THR A 10 -3.98 -18.24 13.51
CA THR A 10 -2.84 -17.44 13.94
C THR A 10 -1.89 -17.16 12.77
N ALA A 11 -1.56 -18.17 11.98
CA ALA A 11 -0.71 -18.01 10.81
C ALA A 11 -1.29 -17.01 9.80
N THR A 12 -2.59 -17.09 9.53
CA THR A 12 -3.29 -16.13 8.65
C THR A 12 -3.21 -14.70 9.17
N ARG A 13 -3.38 -14.49 10.49
CA ARG A 13 -3.26 -13.15 11.10
C ARG A 13 -1.85 -12.59 10.98
N VAL A 14 -0.83 -13.40 11.28
CA VAL A 14 0.58 -13.00 11.21
C VAL A 14 0.97 -12.67 9.77
N THR A 15 0.68 -13.56 8.82
CA THR A 15 1.06 -13.36 7.42
C THR A 15 0.35 -12.15 6.81
N PHE A 16 -0.92 -11.93 7.12
CA PHE A 16 -1.63 -10.74 6.67
C PHE A 16 -1.07 -9.45 7.28
N PHE A 17 -0.75 -9.46 8.58
CA PHE A 17 -0.10 -8.31 9.23
C PHE A 17 1.23 -7.97 8.54
N LEU A 18 2.07 -8.97 8.29
CA LEU A 18 3.35 -8.79 7.59
C LEU A 18 3.15 -8.28 6.16
N LEU A 19 2.23 -8.87 5.40
CA LEU A 19 1.89 -8.42 4.05
C LEU A 19 1.52 -6.93 4.03
N ARG A 20 0.66 -6.51 4.97
CA ARG A 20 0.22 -5.13 5.09
C ARG A 20 1.37 -4.18 5.45
N VAL A 21 2.18 -4.53 6.45
CA VAL A 21 3.31 -3.70 6.88
C VAL A 21 4.36 -3.58 5.77
N VAL A 22 4.73 -4.68 5.13
CA VAL A 22 5.74 -4.67 4.06
C VAL A 22 5.24 -3.91 2.84
N SER A 23 4.00 -4.11 2.42
CA SER A 23 3.43 -3.36 1.29
C SER A 23 3.37 -1.85 1.58
N GLY A 24 2.95 -1.46 2.78
CA GLY A 24 2.96 -0.06 3.20
C GLY A 24 4.36 0.53 3.27
N LEU A 25 5.35 -0.24 3.73
CA LEU A 25 6.74 0.18 3.79
C LEU A 25 7.32 0.42 2.39
N LEU A 26 7.05 -0.46 1.43
CA LEU A 26 7.49 -0.27 0.04
C LEU A 26 6.91 1.01 -0.57
N PHE A 27 5.64 1.30 -0.28
CA PHE A 27 5.00 2.54 -0.72
C PHE A 27 5.60 3.77 -0.03
N PHE A 28 5.80 3.71 1.28
CA PHE A 28 6.48 4.77 2.02
C PHE A 28 7.87 5.07 1.41
N HIS A 29 8.65 4.05 1.09
CA HIS A 29 9.96 4.23 0.45
C HIS A 29 9.84 4.95 -0.91
N ALA A 30 8.89 4.55 -1.75
CA ALA A 30 8.67 5.17 -3.05
C ALA A 30 8.25 6.65 -2.91
N GLY A 31 7.35 6.97 -1.99
CA GLY A 31 6.94 8.33 -1.69
C GLY A 31 8.06 9.17 -1.08
N ALA A 32 8.84 8.62 -0.15
CA ALA A 32 9.98 9.29 0.46
C ALA A 32 11.10 9.58 -0.56
N MET A 33 11.34 8.65 -1.49
CA MET A 33 12.26 8.85 -2.60
C MET A 33 11.82 10.03 -3.48
N LYS A 34 10.54 10.12 -3.83
CA LYS A 34 10.00 11.18 -4.68
C LYS A 34 10.00 12.55 -3.99
N LEU A 35 9.47 12.62 -2.76
CA LEU A 35 9.21 13.89 -2.07
C LEU A 35 10.37 14.38 -1.22
N LEU A 36 11.13 13.48 -0.60
CA LEU A 36 12.20 13.81 0.34
C LEU A 36 13.60 13.59 -0.24
N GLY A 37 13.70 13.01 -1.44
CA GLY A 37 14.99 12.68 -2.04
C GLY A 37 15.74 11.56 -1.32
N TRP A 38 15.07 10.79 -0.44
CA TRP A 38 15.68 9.67 0.27
C TRP A 38 16.06 8.53 -0.69
N PHE A 39 16.92 7.64 -0.25
CA PHE A 39 17.36 6.47 -1.02
C PHE A 39 18.00 6.81 -2.38
N GLY A 40 18.62 8.00 -2.49
CA GLY A 40 19.25 8.46 -3.72
C GLY A 40 18.34 9.26 -4.67
N GLY A 41 17.11 9.56 -4.26
CA GLY A 41 16.15 10.33 -5.05
C GLY A 41 15.63 9.62 -6.29
N MET A 42 14.91 10.33 -7.12
CA MET A 42 14.35 9.78 -8.36
C MET A 42 15.43 9.53 -9.42
N PRO A 43 15.33 8.42 -10.19
CA PRO A 43 16.27 8.14 -11.27
C PRO A 43 16.24 9.24 -12.35
N GLY A 44 17.41 9.48 -13.02
CA GLY A 44 17.47 10.32 -14.20
C GLY A 44 17.53 11.82 -13.96
N ASN A 45 18.13 12.29 -12.85
CA ASN A 45 18.27 13.72 -12.50
C ASN A 45 16.94 14.50 -12.46
N GLN A 46 15.86 13.83 -12.15
CA GLN A 46 14.57 14.49 -12.00
C GLN A 46 14.56 15.34 -10.72
N PRO A 47 13.86 16.50 -10.71
CA PRO A 47 13.80 17.34 -9.52
C PRO A 47 13.13 16.58 -8.36
N SER A 48 13.74 16.68 -7.17
CA SER A 48 13.18 16.17 -5.93
C SER A 48 13.10 17.33 -4.93
N PRO A 49 11.92 17.70 -4.44
CA PRO A 49 10.60 17.16 -4.80
C PRO A 49 10.15 17.59 -6.21
N PRO A 50 9.34 16.77 -6.89
CA PRO A 50 8.67 17.19 -8.12
C PRO A 50 7.60 18.25 -7.80
N PRO A 51 7.11 19.03 -8.80
CA PRO A 51 5.97 19.90 -8.56
C PRO A 51 4.80 19.11 -7.95
N LEU A 52 4.29 19.54 -6.79
CA LEU A 52 3.28 18.78 -6.04
C LEU A 52 1.96 18.60 -6.80
N THR A 53 1.69 19.48 -7.78
CA THR A 53 0.52 19.41 -8.66
C THR A 53 0.75 18.50 -9.87
N SER A 54 1.99 18.03 -10.08
CA SER A 54 2.28 17.05 -11.13
C SER A 54 1.78 15.67 -10.72
N GLN A 55 1.56 14.80 -11.71
CA GLN A 55 1.16 13.42 -11.46
C GLN A 55 2.15 12.68 -10.54
N VAL A 56 3.45 12.90 -10.73
CA VAL A 56 4.52 12.31 -9.89
C VAL A 56 4.47 12.87 -8.47
N GLY A 57 4.18 14.17 -8.31
CA GLY A 57 4.03 14.79 -7.00
C GLY A 57 2.81 14.25 -6.23
N ILE A 58 1.67 14.14 -6.91
CA ILE A 58 0.45 13.52 -6.33
C ILE A 58 0.71 12.08 -5.95
N ALA A 59 1.33 11.28 -6.82
CA ALA A 59 1.72 9.91 -6.53
C ALA A 59 2.66 9.85 -5.30
N GLY A 60 3.66 10.72 -5.22
CA GLY A 60 4.56 10.79 -4.06
C GLY A 60 3.81 11.04 -2.74
N ILE A 61 2.79 11.93 -2.75
CA ILE A 61 1.95 12.20 -1.57
C ILE A 61 1.14 10.95 -1.20
N LEU A 62 0.47 10.33 -2.15
CA LEU A 62 -0.32 9.12 -1.92
C LEU A 62 0.55 7.96 -1.40
N GLU A 63 1.70 7.76 -2.00
CA GLU A 63 2.64 6.71 -1.60
C GLU A 63 3.23 6.95 -0.20
N LEU A 64 3.65 8.18 0.12
CA LEU A 64 4.24 8.51 1.41
C LEU A 64 3.21 8.36 2.53
N PHE A 65 2.11 9.07 2.46
CA PHE A 65 1.09 9.08 3.51
C PHE A 65 0.25 7.81 3.49
N GLY A 66 -0.13 7.33 2.31
CA GLY A 66 -0.85 6.08 2.16
C GLY A 66 -0.05 4.89 2.66
N GLY A 67 1.26 4.85 2.41
CA GLY A 67 2.17 3.84 2.94
C GLY A 67 2.16 3.80 4.47
N ILE A 68 2.24 4.97 5.14
CA ILE A 68 2.15 5.07 6.60
C ILE A 68 0.79 4.56 7.11
N LEU A 69 -0.30 4.99 6.49
CA LEU A 69 -1.65 4.59 6.89
C LEU A 69 -1.87 3.08 6.74
N ILE A 70 -1.36 2.49 5.66
CA ILE A 70 -1.39 1.04 5.45
C ILE A 70 -0.54 0.32 6.50
N MET A 71 0.67 0.76 6.80
CA MET A 71 1.50 0.16 7.85
C MET A 71 0.80 0.14 9.21
N LEU A 72 0.15 1.24 9.58
CA LEU A 72 -0.60 1.34 10.83
C LEU A 72 -1.93 0.57 10.79
N GLY A 73 -2.46 0.32 9.61
CA GLY A 73 -3.79 -0.23 9.44
C GLY A 73 -4.88 0.75 9.86
N LEU A 74 -4.71 2.01 9.50
CA LEU A 74 -5.66 3.10 9.76
C LEU A 74 -6.35 3.51 8.45
N LEU A 75 -7.68 3.57 8.47
CA LEU A 75 -8.50 3.82 7.29
C LEU A 75 -8.12 2.86 6.13
N THR A 76 -7.83 1.61 6.48
CA THR A 76 -7.22 0.66 5.55
C THR A 76 -8.02 0.50 4.28
N ARG A 77 -9.35 0.36 4.36
CA ARG A 77 -10.20 0.11 3.19
C ARG A 77 -10.16 1.25 2.16
N PRO A 78 -10.48 2.51 2.50
CA PRO A 78 -10.46 3.59 1.53
C PRO A 78 -9.04 3.91 1.04
N VAL A 79 -8.05 3.88 1.92
CA VAL A 79 -6.66 4.12 1.52
C VAL A 79 -6.18 3.05 0.54
N ALA A 80 -6.36 1.79 0.86
CA ALA A 80 -5.96 0.68 -0.02
C ALA A 80 -6.68 0.74 -1.38
N PHE A 81 -7.96 1.14 -1.42
CA PHE A 81 -8.67 1.31 -2.68
C PHE A 81 -8.03 2.40 -3.56
N ILE A 82 -7.69 3.55 -2.97
CA ILE A 82 -7.01 4.64 -3.67
C ILE A 82 -5.65 4.20 -4.19
N LEU A 83 -4.83 3.53 -3.34
CA LEU A 83 -3.50 3.04 -3.74
C LEU A 83 -3.57 1.94 -4.81
N SER A 84 -4.59 1.10 -4.79
CA SER A 84 -4.86 0.14 -5.87
C SER A 84 -5.11 0.86 -7.18
N GLY A 85 -5.96 1.89 -7.18
CA GLY A 85 -6.23 2.73 -8.35
C GLY A 85 -4.99 3.45 -8.85
N GLU A 86 -4.17 3.98 -7.97
CA GLU A 86 -2.88 4.60 -8.30
C GLU A 86 -1.97 3.61 -9.04
N MET A 87 -1.84 2.38 -8.55
CA MET A 87 -1.02 1.35 -9.21
C MET A 87 -1.56 0.93 -10.57
N ALA A 88 -2.87 0.88 -10.73
CA ALA A 88 -3.49 0.65 -12.04
C ALA A 88 -3.14 1.78 -13.03
N VAL A 89 -3.26 3.05 -12.60
CA VAL A 89 -2.86 4.21 -13.41
C VAL A 89 -1.38 4.18 -13.72
N ALA A 90 -0.53 3.91 -12.75
CA ALA A 90 0.91 3.80 -12.93
C ALA A 90 1.28 2.73 -13.97
N TYR A 91 0.64 1.57 -13.91
CA TYR A 91 0.85 0.51 -14.89
C TYR A 91 0.50 0.96 -16.31
N TRP A 92 -0.71 1.45 -16.52
CA TRP A 92 -1.17 1.80 -17.86
C TRP A 92 -0.46 3.02 -18.46
N GLN A 93 -0.03 3.98 -17.64
CA GLN A 93 0.58 5.21 -18.15
C GLN A 93 2.11 5.12 -18.27
N PHE A 94 2.78 4.42 -17.36
CA PHE A 94 4.24 4.41 -17.32
C PHE A 94 4.88 3.09 -17.76
N HIS A 95 4.19 1.98 -17.57
CA HIS A 95 4.72 0.66 -17.87
C HIS A 95 4.20 0.13 -19.21
N ALA A 96 2.91 0.06 -19.41
CA ALA A 96 2.28 -0.53 -20.60
C ALA A 96 2.79 0.04 -21.95
N PRO A 97 3.12 1.34 -22.08
CA PRO A 97 3.70 1.86 -23.33
C PRO A 97 5.07 1.27 -23.70
N ASN A 98 5.79 0.68 -22.74
CA ASN A 98 7.13 0.11 -22.95
C ASN A 98 7.15 -1.39 -23.27
N GLY A 99 5.98 -2.02 -23.38
CA GLY A 99 5.87 -3.44 -23.73
C GLY A 99 4.54 -4.05 -23.33
N THR A 100 4.15 -5.13 -24.03
CA THR A 100 2.84 -5.77 -23.86
C THR A 100 2.70 -6.49 -22.50
N TRP A 101 3.78 -7.09 -22.02
CA TRP A 101 3.75 -7.93 -20.82
C TRP A 101 4.46 -7.26 -19.65
N PRO A 102 3.95 -7.41 -18.41
CA PRO A 102 4.57 -6.84 -17.20
C PRO A 102 6.06 -7.14 -17.08
N ILE A 103 6.49 -8.35 -17.39
CA ILE A 103 7.90 -8.77 -17.36
C ILE A 103 8.77 -7.98 -18.37
N GLN A 104 8.21 -7.55 -19.47
CA GLN A 104 8.92 -6.79 -20.51
C GLN A 104 9.01 -5.30 -20.18
N ASN A 105 7.95 -4.76 -19.57
CA ASN A 105 7.80 -3.33 -19.29
C ASN A 105 8.17 -2.95 -17.85
N ARG A 106 8.65 -3.92 -17.04
CA ARG A 106 9.00 -3.75 -15.62
C ARG A 106 7.81 -3.31 -14.75
N GLY A 107 6.59 -3.65 -15.16
CA GLY A 107 5.35 -3.30 -14.46
C GLY A 107 4.86 -4.34 -13.47
N GLU A 108 5.63 -5.42 -13.21
CA GLU A 108 5.22 -6.52 -12.34
C GLU A 108 4.86 -6.04 -10.93
N ALA A 109 5.67 -5.13 -10.36
CA ALA A 109 5.43 -4.58 -9.04
C ALA A 109 4.13 -3.75 -8.99
N ALA A 110 3.86 -2.95 -10.03
CA ALA A 110 2.63 -2.16 -10.11
C ALA A 110 1.39 -3.07 -10.18
N VAL A 111 1.43 -4.12 -11.01
CA VAL A 111 0.35 -5.10 -11.12
C VAL A 111 0.16 -5.81 -9.78
N LEU A 112 1.22 -6.33 -9.18
CA LEU A 112 1.14 -7.07 -7.92
C LEU A 112 0.57 -6.21 -6.79
N LEU A 113 1.09 -4.98 -6.62
CA LEU A 113 0.65 -4.06 -5.57
C LEU A 113 -0.78 -3.56 -5.80
N CYS A 114 -1.20 -3.38 -7.06
CA CYS A 114 -2.59 -3.08 -7.38
C CYS A 114 -3.54 -4.12 -6.77
N PHE A 115 -3.29 -5.40 -6.98
CA PHE A 115 -4.15 -6.47 -6.46
C PHE A 115 -3.97 -6.73 -4.96
N ILE A 116 -2.77 -6.54 -4.40
CA ILE A 116 -2.55 -6.59 -2.94
C ILE A 116 -3.40 -5.51 -2.24
N PHE A 117 -3.37 -4.28 -2.74
CA PHE A 117 -4.18 -3.21 -2.16
C PHE A 117 -5.67 -3.40 -2.42
N LEU A 118 -6.06 -3.93 -3.57
CA LEU A 118 -7.46 -4.27 -3.84
C LEU A 118 -7.98 -5.33 -2.84
N TYR A 119 -7.17 -6.34 -2.54
CA TYR A 119 -7.47 -7.33 -1.50
C TYR A 119 -7.60 -6.66 -0.12
N MET A 120 -6.68 -5.75 0.24
CA MET A 120 -6.75 -5.03 1.52
C MET A 120 -7.98 -4.11 1.60
N ALA A 121 -8.41 -3.51 0.49
CA ALA A 121 -9.64 -2.72 0.42
C ALA A 121 -10.88 -3.56 0.74
N ALA A 122 -10.93 -4.78 0.25
CA ALA A 122 -12.01 -5.72 0.54
C ALA A 122 -11.92 -6.30 1.96
N HIS A 123 -10.72 -6.70 2.39
CA HIS A 123 -10.48 -7.36 3.68
C HIS A 123 -10.51 -6.37 4.86
N GLY A 124 -9.92 -5.19 4.72
CA GLY A 124 -9.65 -4.23 5.79
C GLY A 124 -8.30 -4.45 6.46
N GLY A 125 -8.05 -3.77 7.59
CA GLY A 125 -6.75 -3.76 8.27
C GLY A 125 -6.37 -5.03 9.03
N GLY A 126 -7.30 -5.97 9.18
CA GLY A 126 -7.09 -7.17 9.99
C GLY A 126 -7.14 -6.90 11.50
N ASP A 127 -6.84 -7.93 12.30
CA ASP A 127 -6.98 -7.88 13.77
C ASP A 127 -5.92 -7.00 14.44
N TRP A 128 -4.72 -6.91 13.87
CA TRP A 128 -3.59 -6.13 14.40
C TRP A 128 -3.45 -4.81 13.65
N SER A 129 -4.49 -3.97 13.73
CA SER A 129 -4.59 -2.68 13.07
C SER A 129 -5.21 -1.63 13.97
N VAL A 130 -4.94 -0.37 13.69
CA VAL A 130 -5.58 0.77 14.38
C VAL A 130 -7.10 0.74 14.16
N ASP A 131 -7.54 0.39 12.96
CA ASP A 131 -8.97 0.21 12.65
C ASP A 131 -9.65 -0.81 13.59
N ALA A 132 -8.95 -1.91 13.91
CA ALA A 132 -9.47 -2.92 14.84
C ALA A 132 -9.53 -2.39 16.29
N LEU A 133 -8.52 -1.62 16.70
CA LEU A 133 -8.50 -1.00 18.03
C LEU A 133 -9.66 -0.01 18.22
N ILE A 134 -9.88 0.87 17.23
CA ILE A 134 -10.99 1.83 17.25
C ILE A 134 -12.33 1.09 17.33
N ARG A 135 -12.53 0.09 16.47
CA ARG A 135 -13.75 -0.70 16.44
C ARG A 135 -14.03 -1.42 17.76
N ARG A 136 -12.99 -1.94 18.45
CA ARG A 136 -13.12 -2.59 19.75
C ARG A 136 -13.48 -1.57 20.85
N ARG A 137 -12.94 -0.37 20.83
CA ARG A 137 -13.26 0.70 21.79
C ARG A 137 -14.72 1.16 21.66
N LEU A 138 -15.19 1.41 20.44
CA LEU A 138 -16.56 1.82 20.17
C LEU A 138 -17.61 0.79 20.65
N LYS A 139 -17.28 -0.51 20.57
CA LYS A 139 -18.16 -1.58 21.06
C LYS A 139 -18.18 -1.72 22.59
N ARG A 140 -17.23 -1.14 23.32
CA ARG A 140 -17.11 -1.21 24.78
C ARG A 140 -17.73 -0.03 25.51
N THR A 141 -18.14 1.03 24.80
CA THR A 141 -18.84 2.17 25.41
C THR A 141 -20.33 1.88 25.36
N PRO A 142 -20.97 1.43 26.47
CA PRO A 142 -22.44 1.34 26.54
C PRO A 142 -22.99 2.77 26.53
N VAL A 143 -24.03 2.99 25.74
CA VAL A 143 -24.88 4.20 25.79
C VAL A 143 -25.72 4.16 27.08
#